data_1ca1f536086f08074ea3a1a379816da0
#
_entry.id   1ca1f536086f08074ea3a1a379816da0
#
_cell.length_a   1.000
_cell.length_b   1.000
_cell.length_c   1.000
_cell.angle_alpha   90.00
_cell.angle_beta   90.00
_cell.angle_gamma   90.00
#
_symmetry.space_group_name_H-M   'P 1'
#
loop_
_entity.id
_entity.type
_entity.pdbx_description
1 polymer ?
#
loop_
_entity_poly.entity_id
_entity_poly.type
_entity_poly.pdbx_seq_one_letter_code
_entity_poly.pdbx_strand_id
1 'polypeptide(L)'
;MDLPINPPVEPMLARSVAELPTGEGMTYEPKWDGFRCVVFRDGDEVELASRGGKTLTRYFPEVVAQARAQLPPRSVVDGEVVVIRRGDGGPRLDFELLGQRIHPAASRVATLAERTPASFVAFDLLALGDRALLDRPYAERRTTLEAALEGVVAPVHLTPTTADVATARRWFEVFEGAGLDGVIAKPAGVPYEPGKRLMYKVKHARTADVVVAGFRWHKSGPVVGSLLLGLYDGGVLHHVGVSASFPMARRAELLEELAPYRDAPAHPWLTPAAEQRVPGAVSRWTGGRNLDWEPLRPELVVEVAYEAMEGDRFRHTAQFRRWRPDRVPESCGYEQLDRPVRFDVDEVLAGGWHPPAAG
;
A
#
# COMPACT_ATOMS: atom_id res chain seq x y z
N MET A 1 -3.38 25.67 17.09
CA MET A 1 -4.44 24.69 17.46
C MET A 1 -4.46 24.51 18.96
N ASP A 2 -5.64 24.50 19.57
CA ASP A 2 -5.87 24.21 20.98
C ASP A 2 -6.85 23.03 21.11
N LEU A 3 -6.40 21.85 20.65
CA LEU A 3 -7.16 20.60 20.67
C LEU A 3 -6.76 19.75 21.87
N PRO A 4 -7.62 18.83 22.36
CA PRO A 4 -7.24 17.87 23.40
C PRO A 4 -6.07 16.97 22.99
N ILE A 5 -5.86 16.83 21.69
CA ILE A 5 -4.75 16.08 21.08
C ILE A 5 -4.19 16.95 19.96
N ASN A 6 -2.92 17.30 20.04
CA ASN A 6 -2.25 18.15 19.05
C ASN A 6 -1.24 17.36 18.22
N PRO A 7 -0.92 17.79 16.94
CA PRO A 7 0.09 17.15 16.14
C PRO A 7 1.50 17.29 16.74
N PRO A 8 2.39 16.30 16.53
CA PRO A 8 2.13 15.07 15.83
C PRO A 8 1.57 13.97 16.74
N VAL A 9 0.71 13.11 16.18
CA VAL A 9 0.26 11.87 16.83
C VAL A 9 0.72 10.70 15.98
N GLU A 10 1.38 9.73 16.61
CA GLU A 10 1.74 8.48 15.96
C GLU A 10 0.50 7.58 15.82
N PRO A 11 0.08 7.19 14.60
CA PRO A 11 -1.12 6.37 14.46
C PRO A 11 -0.98 4.98 15.07
N MET A 12 -2.09 4.45 15.61
CA MET A 12 -2.17 3.04 16.00
C MET A 12 -2.01 2.14 14.77
N LEU A 13 -1.32 1.02 14.94
CA LEU A 13 -0.87 0.15 13.87
C LEU A 13 -1.57 -1.21 13.89
N ALA A 14 -1.46 -1.94 12.76
CA ALA A 14 -1.92 -3.32 12.64
C ALA A 14 -0.73 -4.28 12.52
N ARG A 15 -0.84 -5.46 13.14
CA ARG A 15 0.05 -6.59 12.89
C ARG A 15 -0.48 -7.44 11.73
N SER A 16 0.42 -7.94 10.89
CA SER A 16 0.04 -8.91 9.84
C SER A 16 -0.30 -10.26 10.45
N VAL A 17 -1.39 -10.84 9.97
CA VAL A 17 -1.81 -12.21 10.25
C VAL A 17 -2.16 -12.91 8.95
N ALA A 18 -2.08 -14.24 8.92
CA ALA A 18 -2.34 -15.03 7.72
C ALA A 18 -3.83 -15.11 7.39
N GLU A 19 -4.69 -15.13 8.42
CA GLU A 19 -6.13 -15.30 8.29
C GLU A 19 -6.87 -14.22 9.07
N LEU A 20 -8.12 -13.96 8.68
CA LEU A 20 -8.99 -13.04 9.39
C LEU A 20 -9.26 -13.59 10.80
N PRO A 21 -8.92 -12.84 11.86
CA PRO A 21 -9.27 -13.22 13.21
C PRO A 21 -10.80 -13.33 13.34
N THR A 22 -11.26 -14.40 13.95
CA THR A 22 -12.67 -14.63 14.23
C THR A 22 -12.89 -14.54 15.75
N GLY A 23 -14.03 -14.05 16.18
CA GLY A 23 -14.38 -13.94 17.60
C GLY A 23 -15.42 -12.87 17.85
N GLU A 24 -16.03 -12.94 19.04
CA GLU A 24 -16.96 -11.89 19.46
C GLU A 24 -16.26 -10.53 19.57
N GLY A 25 -16.97 -9.48 19.16
CA GLY A 25 -16.47 -8.11 19.25
C GLY A 25 -15.40 -7.75 18.22
N MET A 26 -15.27 -8.51 17.13
CA MET A 26 -14.43 -8.10 16.00
C MET A 26 -15.24 -7.22 15.04
N THR A 27 -14.61 -6.15 14.59
CA THR A 27 -15.12 -5.28 13.52
C THR A 27 -14.12 -5.29 12.38
N TYR A 28 -14.61 -5.45 11.16
CA TYR A 28 -13.79 -5.51 9.96
C TYR A 28 -14.05 -4.30 9.08
N GLU A 29 -13.01 -3.82 8.42
CA GLU A 29 -13.06 -2.74 7.44
C GLU A 29 -12.14 -3.01 6.26
N PRO A 30 -12.41 -2.45 5.07
CA PRO A 30 -11.49 -2.52 3.94
C PRO A 30 -10.14 -1.91 4.30
N LYS A 31 -9.06 -2.54 3.86
CA LYS A 31 -7.73 -1.97 3.99
C LYS A 31 -7.45 -1.04 2.82
N TRP A 32 -7.66 0.24 3.05
CA TRP A 32 -7.37 1.29 2.08
C TRP A 32 -5.88 1.34 1.74
N ASP A 33 -5.61 1.67 0.51
CA ASP A 33 -4.27 1.75 -0.02
C ASP A 33 -3.93 3.19 -0.42
N GLY A 34 -3.38 3.91 0.54
CA GLY A 34 -3.11 5.32 0.44
C GLY A 34 -2.01 5.82 1.37
N PHE A 35 -2.09 7.08 1.73
CA PHE A 35 -1.26 7.67 2.78
C PHE A 35 -2.06 7.81 4.07
N ARG A 36 -1.64 7.09 5.12
CA ARG A 36 -2.21 7.29 6.44
C ARG A 36 -2.12 8.76 6.82
N CYS A 37 -3.25 9.30 7.23
CA CYS A 37 -3.39 10.71 7.54
C CYS A 37 -4.24 10.90 8.79
N VAL A 38 -3.68 11.56 9.81
CA VAL A 38 -4.45 12.10 10.92
C VAL A 38 -4.77 13.55 10.60
N VAL A 39 -6.06 13.87 10.53
CA VAL A 39 -6.58 15.21 10.26
C VAL A 39 -6.91 15.88 11.59
N PHE A 40 -6.26 17.00 11.86
CA PHE A 40 -6.53 17.87 12.99
C PHE A 40 -7.31 19.09 12.47
N ARG A 41 -8.47 19.37 13.04
CA ARG A 41 -9.27 20.55 12.75
C ARG A 41 -9.58 21.33 14.02
N ASP A 42 -9.19 22.59 14.04
CA ASP A 42 -9.49 23.55 15.11
C ASP A 42 -10.04 24.84 14.48
N GLY A 43 -11.37 24.96 14.42
CA GLY A 43 -12.03 26.01 13.67
C GLY A 43 -11.69 25.98 12.19
N ASP A 44 -11.04 27.03 11.71
CA ASP A 44 -10.58 27.15 10.32
C ASP A 44 -9.17 26.57 10.10
N GLU A 45 -8.45 26.30 11.14
CA GLU A 45 -7.12 25.70 11.09
C GLU A 45 -7.24 24.19 10.85
N VAL A 46 -6.56 23.70 9.81
CA VAL A 46 -6.52 22.26 9.47
C VAL A 46 -5.08 21.83 9.23
N GLU A 47 -4.66 20.78 9.90
CA GLU A 47 -3.38 20.12 9.67
C GLU A 47 -3.57 18.65 9.31
N LEU A 48 -2.82 18.20 8.30
CA LEU A 48 -2.76 16.81 7.86
C LEU A 48 -1.40 16.24 8.27
N ALA A 49 -1.38 15.26 9.17
CA ALA A 49 -0.17 14.60 9.62
C ALA A 49 -0.06 13.18 9.05
N SER A 50 1.10 12.84 8.47
CA SER A 50 1.37 11.50 7.96
C SER A 50 1.64 10.52 9.10
N ARG A 51 1.69 9.23 8.79
CA ARG A 51 2.07 8.16 9.71
C ARG A 51 3.39 8.42 10.46
N GLY A 52 4.35 9.06 9.83
CA GLY A 52 5.65 9.40 10.43
C GLY A 52 5.70 10.81 11.04
N GLY A 53 4.55 11.45 11.30
CA GLY A 53 4.46 12.78 11.90
C GLY A 53 4.85 13.94 10.97
N LYS A 54 5.15 13.69 9.71
CA LYS A 54 5.44 14.76 8.75
C LYS A 54 4.13 15.36 8.24
N THR A 55 4.11 16.68 8.05
CA THR A 55 2.95 17.36 7.49
C THR A 55 2.68 16.96 6.03
N LEU A 56 1.41 16.67 5.74
CA LEU A 56 0.88 16.47 4.39
C LEU A 56 0.08 17.68 3.88
N THR A 57 -0.20 18.65 4.74
CA THR A 57 -1.10 19.79 4.51
C THR A 57 -0.82 20.50 3.18
N ARG A 58 0.45 20.80 2.90
CA ARG A 58 0.85 21.50 1.65
C ARG A 58 0.61 20.71 0.37
N TYR A 59 0.52 19.37 0.46
CA TYR A 59 0.42 18.49 -0.71
C TYR A 59 -1.03 18.17 -1.11
N PHE A 60 -1.97 18.39 -0.20
CA PHE A 60 -3.39 18.08 -0.37
C PHE A 60 -4.30 19.25 -0.01
N PRO A 61 -4.18 20.42 -0.70
CA PRO A 61 -4.98 21.60 -0.38
C PRO A 61 -6.48 21.35 -0.54
N GLU A 62 -6.91 20.49 -1.45
CA GLU A 62 -8.30 20.09 -1.62
C GLU A 62 -8.83 19.28 -0.44
N VAL A 63 -8.02 18.38 0.14
CA VAL A 63 -8.39 17.63 1.36
C VAL A 63 -8.49 18.57 2.55
N VAL A 64 -7.58 19.55 2.67
CA VAL A 64 -7.65 20.61 3.70
C VAL A 64 -8.96 21.40 3.58
N ALA A 65 -9.32 21.81 2.38
CA ALA A 65 -10.55 22.57 2.14
C ALA A 65 -11.79 21.75 2.52
N GLN A 66 -11.83 20.47 2.15
CA GLN A 66 -12.93 19.58 2.47
C GLN A 66 -13.00 19.19 3.96
N ALA A 67 -11.88 18.97 4.60
CA ALA A 67 -11.82 18.75 6.05
C ALA A 67 -12.38 19.96 6.81
N ARG A 68 -12.02 21.19 6.37
CA ARG A 68 -12.56 22.43 6.95
C ARG A 68 -14.07 22.56 6.73
N ALA A 69 -14.57 22.11 5.59
CA ALA A 69 -15.99 22.24 5.27
C ALA A 69 -16.85 21.18 5.99
N GLN A 70 -16.36 19.94 6.11
CA GLN A 70 -17.19 18.79 6.42
C GLN A 70 -16.91 18.12 7.78
N LEU A 71 -15.67 18.14 8.29
CA LEU A 71 -15.39 17.57 9.61
C LEU A 71 -15.90 18.48 10.74
N PRO A 72 -16.17 17.98 11.95
CA PRO A 72 -16.53 18.82 13.09
C PRO A 72 -15.45 19.88 13.39
N PRO A 73 -15.84 21.11 13.82
CA PRO A 73 -14.92 22.24 13.96
C PRO A 73 -13.77 22.02 14.95
N ARG A 74 -13.92 21.11 15.89
CA ARG A 74 -12.89 20.69 16.86
C ARG A 74 -12.82 19.18 16.83
N SER A 75 -11.93 18.61 16.01
CA SER A 75 -11.85 17.17 15.84
C SER A 75 -10.45 16.71 15.44
N VAL A 76 -10.13 15.47 15.82
CA VAL A 76 -8.94 14.74 15.38
C VAL A 76 -9.39 13.40 14.81
N VAL A 77 -9.28 13.25 13.49
CA VAL A 77 -9.81 12.11 12.74
C VAL A 77 -8.66 11.35 12.09
N ASP A 78 -8.60 10.04 12.32
CA ASP A 78 -7.62 9.16 11.71
C ASP A 78 -8.21 8.50 10.46
N GLY A 79 -7.48 8.51 9.36
CA GLY A 79 -7.96 8.05 8.07
C GLY A 79 -6.85 7.76 7.07
N GLU A 80 -7.25 7.63 5.82
CA GLU A 80 -6.36 7.42 4.69
C GLU A 80 -6.66 8.45 3.60
N VAL A 81 -5.62 9.09 3.07
CA VAL A 81 -5.72 9.89 1.84
C VAL A 81 -5.50 8.98 0.66
N VAL A 82 -6.43 8.96 -0.27
CA VAL A 82 -6.41 8.11 -1.46
C VAL A 82 -6.61 8.92 -2.73
N VAL A 83 -6.15 8.40 -3.87
CA VAL A 83 -6.49 8.94 -5.21
C VAL A 83 -7.23 7.87 -5.97
N ILE A 84 -8.36 8.24 -6.58
CA ILE A 84 -9.17 7.36 -7.41
C ILE A 84 -8.89 7.68 -8.87
N ARG A 85 -8.33 6.70 -9.60
CA ARG A 85 -8.23 6.77 -11.06
C ARG A 85 -9.58 6.44 -11.66
N ARG A 86 -10.05 7.30 -12.57
CA ARG A 86 -11.25 7.07 -13.38
C ARG A 86 -10.82 6.92 -14.84
N GLY A 87 -11.13 5.79 -15.46
CA GLY A 87 -10.75 5.46 -16.84
C GLY A 87 -11.45 4.21 -17.33
N ASP A 88 -11.03 3.67 -18.48
CA ASP A 88 -11.67 2.52 -19.16
C ASP A 88 -11.77 1.24 -18.32
N GLY A 89 -11.02 1.17 -17.22
CA GLY A 89 -11.04 0.06 -16.27
C GLY A 89 -12.02 0.20 -15.10
N GLY A 90 -12.82 1.29 -15.05
CA GLY A 90 -13.64 1.67 -13.90
C GLY A 90 -12.86 2.40 -12.81
N PRO A 91 -13.57 2.99 -11.82
CA PRO A 91 -12.96 3.67 -10.70
C PRO A 91 -12.20 2.71 -9.80
N ARG A 92 -10.92 3.02 -9.52
CA ARG A 92 -10.08 2.22 -8.62
C ARG A 92 -9.04 3.09 -7.92
N LEU A 93 -8.55 2.65 -6.77
CA LEU A 93 -7.44 3.31 -6.09
C LEU A 93 -6.17 3.24 -6.94
N ASP A 94 -5.41 4.34 -6.94
CA ASP A 94 -4.15 4.45 -7.64
C ASP A 94 -3.08 5.09 -6.77
N PHE A 95 -2.24 4.25 -6.20
CA PHE A 95 -1.17 4.68 -5.31
C PHE A 95 -0.03 5.41 -6.05
N GLU A 96 0.17 5.12 -7.34
CA GLU A 96 1.19 5.80 -8.13
C GLU A 96 0.79 7.26 -8.37
N LEU A 97 -0.46 7.51 -8.76
CA LEU A 97 -1.01 8.86 -8.88
C LEU A 97 -0.96 9.59 -7.53
N LEU A 98 -1.29 8.90 -6.44
CA LEU A 98 -1.16 9.45 -5.09
C LEU A 98 0.29 9.81 -4.77
N GLY A 99 1.24 8.95 -5.08
CA GLY A 99 2.67 9.21 -4.88
C GLY A 99 3.16 10.44 -5.63
N GLN A 100 2.59 10.73 -6.79
CA GLN A 100 2.93 11.92 -7.59
C GLN A 100 2.51 13.23 -6.93
N ARG A 101 1.58 13.21 -5.95
CA ARG A 101 1.12 14.37 -5.21
C ARG A 101 2.21 14.98 -4.32
N ILE A 102 3.16 14.18 -3.86
CA ILE A 102 4.28 14.65 -3.03
C ILE A 102 5.32 15.34 -3.92
N HIS A 103 5.18 16.63 -4.12
CA HIS A 103 6.05 17.40 -5.00
C HIS A 103 6.56 18.69 -4.34
N PRO A 104 7.84 19.10 -4.54
CA PRO A 104 8.40 20.29 -3.88
C PRO A 104 7.81 21.61 -4.41
N ALA A 105 7.45 21.69 -5.70
CA ALA A 105 6.93 22.91 -6.32
C ALA A 105 5.43 23.10 -6.07
N ALA A 106 5.03 24.23 -5.48
CA ALA A 106 3.64 24.54 -5.15
C ALA A 106 2.73 24.61 -6.39
N SER A 107 3.22 25.15 -7.51
CA SER A 107 2.46 25.19 -8.78
C SER A 107 2.09 23.79 -9.28
N ARG A 108 3.02 22.84 -9.15
CA ARG A 108 2.74 21.45 -9.52
C ARG A 108 1.73 20.80 -8.59
N VAL A 109 1.81 21.08 -7.28
CA VAL A 109 0.82 20.62 -6.30
C VAL A 109 -0.57 21.11 -6.65
N ALA A 110 -0.73 22.43 -6.96
CA ALA A 110 -2.01 23.00 -7.37
C ALA A 110 -2.58 22.30 -8.62
N THR A 111 -1.76 22.15 -9.67
CA THR A 111 -2.18 21.44 -10.89
C THR A 111 -2.62 20.00 -10.62
N LEU A 112 -1.91 19.28 -9.74
CA LEU A 112 -2.24 17.89 -9.41
C LEU A 112 -3.48 17.80 -8.52
N ALA A 113 -3.74 18.79 -7.65
CA ALA A 113 -4.97 18.87 -6.86
C ALA A 113 -6.23 18.98 -7.75
N GLU A 114 -6.11 19.63 -8.90
CA GLU A 114 -7.19 19.72 -9.87
C GLU A 114 -7.33 18.48 -10.76
N ARG A 115 -6.20 17.93 -11.25
CA ARG A 115 -6.19 16.83 -12.23
C ARG A 115 -6.38 15.46 -11.61
N THR A 116 -5.85 15.26 -10.41
CA THR A 116 -5.88 13.99 -9.66
C THR A 116 -6.25 14.29 -8.20
N PRO A 117 -7.49 14.81 -7.95
CA PRO A 117 -7.91 15.16 -6.61
C PRO A 117 -7.89 13.94 -5.70
N ALA A 118 -7.48 14.18 -4.45
CA ALA A 118 -7.47 13.17 -3.43
C ALA A 118 -8.79 13.17 -2.64
N SER A 119 -9.15 12.00 -2.13
CA SER A 119 -10.24 11.79 -1.18
C SER A 119 -9.67 11.44 0.19
N PHE A 120 -10.42 11.70 1.24
CA PHE A 120 -10.10 11.30 2.61
C PHE A 120 -11.12 10.27 3.09
N VAL A 121 -10.65 9.12 3.54
CA VAL A 121 -11.48 8.04 4.09
C VAL A 121 -11.20 7.92 5.58
N ALA A 122 -12.15 8.34 6.42
CA ALA A 122 -12.09 8.31 7.87
C ALA A 122 -12.41 6.90 8.40
N PHE A 123 -11.69 6.45 9.44
CA PHE A 123 -11.94 5.15 10.06
C PHE A 123 -11.72 5.10 11.58
N ASP A 124 -11.24 6.17 12.22
CA ASP A 124 -11.18 6.30 13.69
C ASP A 124 -11.30 7.76 14.11
N LEU A 125 -11.71 8.00 15.35
CA LEU A 125 -11.87 9.33 15.94
C LEU A 125 -11.09 9.42 17.24
N LEU A 126 -10.15 10.36 17.29
CA LEU A 126 -9.24 10.49 18.43
C LEU A 126 -9.66 11.59 19.39
N ALA A 127 -10.32 12.64 18.89
CA ALA A 127 -10.89 13.72 19.72
C ALA A 127 -12.11 14.34 19.03
N LEU A 128 -13.07 14.81 19.84
CA LEU A 128 -14.24 15.56 19.41
C LEU A 128 -14.60 16.61 20.46
N GLY A 129 -14.70 17.87 20.03
CA GLY A 129 -14.82 19.01 20.96
C GLY A 129 -13.59 19.07 21.87
N ASP A 130 -13.82 19.17 23.16
CA ASP A 130 -12.78 19.22 24.20
C ASP A 130 -12.48 17.84 24.82
N ARG A 131 -12.97 16.77 24.20
CA ARG A 131 -12.80 15.39 24.68
C ARG A 131 -11.81 14.59 23.86
N ALA A 132 -10.74 14.12 24.47
CA ALA A 132 -9.91 13.07 23.93
C ALA A 132 -10.64 11.72 24.06
N LEU A 133 -10.50 10.86 23.05
CA LEU A 133 -11.18 9.56 22.97
C LEU A 133 -10.20 8.39 22.94
N LEU A 134 -8.90 8.62 23.13
CA LEU A 134 -7.88 7.58 22.99
C LEU A 134 -8.08 6.40 23.95
N ASP A 135 -8.53 6.66 25.16
CA ASP A 135 -8.80 5.67 26.22
C ASP A 135 -10.15 4.93 26.05
N ARG A 136 -10.97 5.36 25.09
CA ARG A 136 -12.28 4.75 24.84
C ARG A 136 -12.14 3.49 23.98
N PRO A 137 -13.02 2.48 24.19
CA PRO A 137 -13.09 1.33 23.30
C PRO A 137 -13.32 1.72 21.86
N TYR A 138 -12.77 0.95 20.91
CA TYR A 138 -12.97 1.20 19.47
C TYR A 138 -14.45 1.30 19.09
N ALA A 139 -15.30 0.45 19.64
CA ALA A 139 -16.75 0.49 19.36
C ALA A 139 -17.38 1.86 19.70
N GLU A 140 -16.99 2.47 20.84
CA GLU A 140 -17.48 3.79 21.22
C GLU A 140 -16.93 4.88 20.29
N ARG A 141 -15.63 4.83 19.98
CA ARG A 141 -15.02 5.78 19.02
C ARG A 141 -15.66 5.67 17.64
N ARG A 142 -15.94 4.45 17.19
CA ARG A 142 -16.60 4.21 15.88
C ARG A 142 -18.02 4.77 15.85
N THR A 143 -18.85 4.50 16.84
CA THR A 143 -20.21 5.07 16.94
C THR A 143 -20.16 6.61 16.98
N THR A 144 -19.20 7.18 17.72
CA THR A 144 -19.02 8.64 17.78
C THR A 144 -18.58 9.19 16.42
N LEU A 145 -17.70 8.50 15.70
CA LEU A 145 -17.25 8.88 14.36
C LEU A 145 -18.40 8.86 13.35
N GLU A 146 -19.23 7.83 13.38
CA GLU A 146 -20.42 7.70 12.51
C GLU A 146 -21.38 8.87 12.71
N ALA A 147 -21.69 9.20 13.96
CA ALA A 147 -22.53 10.35 14.28
C ALA A 147 -21.87 11.69 13.89
N ALA A 148 -20.57 11.83 14.11
CA ALA A 148 -19.84 13.05 13.81
C ALA A 148 -19.67 13.32 12.30
N LEU A 149 -19.73 12.28 11.49
CA LEU A 149 -19.59 12.35 10.04
C LEU A 149 -20.90 12.06 9.31
N GLU A 150 -22.04 12.10 10.01
CA GLU A 150 -23.35 11.99 9.38
C GLU A 150 -23.55 13.10 8.32
N GLY A 151 -23.88 12.71 7.11
CA GLY A 151 -24.11 13.65 6.00
C GLY A 151 -22.87 14.14 5.28
N VAL A 152 -21.66 13.66 5.61
CA VAL A 152 -20.49 13.95 4.78
C VAL A 152 -20.66 13.40 3.37
N VAL A 153 -20.11 14.12 2.41
CA VAL A 153 -20.17 13.77 0.99
C VAL A 153 -18.75 13.74 0.39
N ALA A 154 -18.63 13.05 -0.75
CA ALA A 154 -17.35 13.02 -1.48
C ALA A 154 -16.74 14.43 -1.61
N PRO A 155 -15.44 14.56 -1.44
CA PRO A 155 -14.40 13.54 -1.32
C PRO A 155 -14.04 13.14 0.12
N VAL A 156 -14.89 13.44 1.11
CA VAL A 156 -14.77 12.92 2.47
C VAL A 156 -15.69 11.70 2.61
N HIS A 157 -15.15 10.60 3.09
CA HIS A 157 -15.87 9.34 3.22
C HIS A 157 -15.65 8.73 4.60
N LEU A 158 -16.64 7.99 5.06
CA LEU A 158 -16.52 7.09 6.20
C LEU A 158 -16.28 5.67 5.67
N THR A 159 -15.24 4.98 6.17
CA THR A 159 -15.00 3.59 5.77
C THR A 159 -16.18 2.70 6.17
N PRO A 160 -16.65 1.78 5.30
CA PRO A 160 -17.64 0.79 5.70
C PRO A 160 -17.05 -0.19 6.73
N THR A 161 -17.91 -0.72 7.59
CA THR A 161 -17.52 -1.73 8.58
C THR A 161 -18.56 -2.85 8.62
N THR A 162 -18.13 -4.03 9.05
CA THR A 162 -18.99 -5.17 9.32
C THR A 162 -18.50 -5.94 10.55
N ALA A 163 -19.43 -6.51 11.32
CA ALA A 163 -19.12 -7.50 12.34
C ALA A 163 -19.17 -8.93 11.80
N ASP A 164 -19.72 -9.13 10.60
CA ASP A 164 -19.83 -10.44 9.97
C ASP A 164 -18.54 -10.83 9.23
N VAL A 165 -17.91 -11.89 9.70
CA VAL A 165 -16.67 -12.42 9.12
C VAL A 165 -16.88 -12.96 7.70
N ALA A 166 -18.07 -13.43 7.34
CA ALA A 166 -18.34 -13.92 5.99
C ALA A 166 -18.33 -12.75 4.99
N THR A 167 -18.94 -11.62 5.35
CA THR A 167 -18.85 -10.37 4.60
C THR A 167 -17.41 -9.89 4.48
N ALA A 168 -16.64 -9.91 5.59
CA ALA A 168 -15.24 -9.50 5.57
C ALA A 168 -14.36 -10.39 4.66
N ARG A 169 -14.61 -11.72 4.63
CA ARG A 169 -13.95 -12.64 3.69
C ARG A 169 -14.29 -12.30 2.24
N ARG A 170 -15.56 -11.98 1.98
CA ARG A 170 -15.98 -11.59 0.64
C ARG A 170 -15.33 -10.27 0.20
N TRP A 171 -15.24 -9.27 1.09
CA TRP A 171 -14.49 -8.05 0.81
C TRP A 171 -13.02 -8.34 0.48
N PHE A 172 -12.40 -9.24 1.24
CA PHE A 172 -11.04 -9.67 0.97
C PHE A 172 -10.89 -10.23 -0.46
N GLU A 173 -11.83 -11.04 -0.93
CA GLU A 173 -11.79 -11.64 -2.27
C GLU A 173 -12.00 -10.63 -3.40
N VAL A 174 -12.90 -9.65 -3.23
CA VAL A 174 -13.35 -8.81 -4.37
C VAL A 174 -12.76 -7.41 -4.39
N PHE A 175 -12.48 -6.80 -3.24
CA PHE A 175 -12.09 -5.39 -3.17
C PHE A 175 -10.68 -5.12 -3.69
N GLU A 176 -9.86 -6.14 -3.86
CA GLU A 176 -8.58 -6.00 -4.53
C GLU A 176 -8.72 -5.44 -5.94
N GLY A 177 -9.79 -5.81 -6.65
CA GLY A 177 -10.11 -5.27 -7.98
C GLY A 177 -10.35 -3.76 -7.98
N ALA A 178 -10.78 -3.20 -6.85
CA ALA A 178 -10.90 -1.77 -6.62
C ALA A 178 -9.60 -1.09 -6.17
N GLY A 179 -8.50 -1.84 -6.02
CA GLY A 179 -7.20 -1.34 -5.59
C GLY A 179 -6.99 -1.33 -4.08
N LEU A 180 -7.82 -2.04 -3.30
CA LEU A 180 -7.64 -2.18 -1.87
C LEU A 180 -6.63 -3.31 -1.55
N ASP A 181 -5.97 -3.21 -0.40
CA ASP A 181 -4.81 -4.03 -0.04
C ASP A 181 -5.16 -5.17 0.95
N GLY A 182 -6.46 -5.47 1.11
CA GLY A 182 -6.97 -6.50 2.00
C GLY A 182 -8.02 -6.02 3.00
N VAL A 183 -7.97 -6.53 4.23
CA VAL A 183 -8.93 -6.22 5.31
C VAL A 183 -8.19 -5.91 6.60
N ILE A 184 -8.69 -4.93 7.34
CA ILE A 184 -8.31 -4.63 8.73
C ILE A 184 -9.36 -5.22 9.66
N ALA A 185 -8.92 -5.86 10.74
CA ALA A 185 -9.79 -6.33 11.82
C ALA A 185 -9.42 -5.61 13.12
N LYS A 186 -10.41 -5.03 13.77
CA LYS A 186 -10.28 -4.23 15.00
C LYS A 186 -11.11 -4.88 16.11
N PRO A 187 -10.50 -5.25 17.25
CA PRO A 187 -11.29 -5.67 18.42
C PRO A 187 -12.09 -4.48 18.96
N ALA A 188 -13.37 -4.66 19.22
CA ALA A 188 -14.28 -3.61 19.65
C ALA A 188 -13.89 -2.94 20.99
N GLY A 189 -13.25 -3.69 21.88
CA GLY A 189 -12.86 -3.23 23.21
C GLY A 189 -11.51 -2.51 23.29
N VAL A 190 -10.72 -2.41 22.20
CA VAL A 190 -9.37 -1.84 22.31
C VAL A 190 -9.37 -0.32 22.38
N PRO A 191 -8.56 0.31 23.29
CA PRO A 191 -8.28 1.72 23.25
C PRO A 191 -7.42 2.07 22.04
N TYR A 192 -7.27 3.36 21.74
CA TYR A 192 -6.34 3.83 20.73
C TYR A 192 -4.98 4.10 21.36
N GLU A 193 -4.03 3.22 21.13
CA GLU A 193 -2.66 3.37 21.65
C GLU A 193 -1.71 3.77 20.51
N PRO A 194 -1.20 5.01 20.51
CA PRO A 194 -0.25 5.48 19.51
C PRO A 194 0.96 4.56 19.36
N GLY A 195 1.31 4.24 18.10
CA GLY A 195 2.46 3.38 17.75
C GLY A 195 2.29 1.90 18.03
N LYS A 196 1.26 1.48 18.79
CA LYS A 196 1.04 0.06 19.14
C LYS A 196 0.32 -0.69 18.03
N ARG A 197 0.54 -2.01 17.97
CA ARG A 197 -0.04 -2.92 16.97
C ARG A 197 -1.19 -3.71 17.56
N LEU A 198 -2.30 -3.04 17.86
CA LEU A 198 -3.48 -3.63 18.49
C LEU A 198 -4.57 -4.06 17.50
N MET A 199 -4.45 -3.66 16.25
CA MET A 199 -5.29 -4.13 15.16
C MET A 199 -4.62 -5.27 14.40
N TYR A 200 -5.37 -5.93 13.52
CA TYR A 200 -4.90 -6.98 12.62
C TYR A 200 -5.10 -6.56 11.18
N LYS A 201 -4.20 -6.98 10.29
CA LYS A 201 -4.35 -6.83 8.86
C LYS A 201 -4.10 -8.15 8.15
N VAL A 202 -4.99 -8.48 7.23
CA VAL A 202 -4.83 -9.58 6.29
C VAL A 202 -4.62 -8.98 4.92
N LYS A 203 -3.58 -9.43 4.23
CA LYS A 203 -3.25 -9.03 2.87
C LYS A 203 -3.19 -10.24 1.96
N HIS A 204 -3.44 -10.03 0.67
CA HIS A 204 -3.17 -11.06 -0.31
C HIS A 204 -1.69 -11.44 -0.30
N ALA A 205 -1.43 -12.73 -0.22
CA ALA A 205 -0.09 -13.29 -0.35
C ALA A 205 -0.09 -14.22 -1.57
N ARG A 206 0.59 -13.79 -2.61
CA ARG A 206 0.76 -14.54 -3.86
C ARG A 206 2.18 -15.00 -3.99
N THR A 207 2.39 -16.05 -4.76
CA THR A 207 3.72 -16.48 -5.17
C THR A 207 3.85 -16.42 -6.67
N ALA A 208 5.07 -16.18 -7.13
CA ALA A 208 5.45 -16.28 -8.54
C ALA A 208 6.83 -16.89 -8.65
N ASP A 209 7.04 -17.66 -9.71
CA ASP A 209 8.35 -18.10 -10.12
C ASP A 209 8.96 -17.06 -11.04
N VAL A 210 10.09 -16.48 -10.63
CA VAL A 210 10.73 -15.39 -11.34
C VAL A 210 12.21 -15.68 -11.59
N VAL A 211 12.75 -15.12 -12.65
CA VAL A 211 14.16 -15.27 -13.02
C VAL A 211 15.02 -14.32 -12.20
N VAL A 212 16.10 -14.81 -11.63
CA VAL A 212 17.14 -13.96 -11.04
C VAL A 212 18.16 -13.64 -12.11
N ALA A 213 18.15 -12.39 -12.57
CA ALA A 213 19.00 -11.95 -13.67
C ALA A 213 20.08 -10.95 -13.26
N GLY A 214 20.20 -10.66 -11.97
CA GLY A 214 21.26 -9.81 -11.43
C GLY A 214 21.12 -9.59 -9.93
N PHE A 215 22.08 -8.87 -9.37
CA PHE A 215 22.01 -8.46 -7.97
C PHE A 215 22.65 -7.09 -7.76
N ARG A 216 22.35 -6.44 -6.65
CA ARG A 216 23.06 -5.26 -6.16
C ARG A 216 23.84 -5.59 -4.92
N TRP A 217 24.96 -4.90 -4.76
CA TRP A 217 25.78 -5.01 -3.57
C TRP A 217 25.08 -4.39 -2.35
N HIS A 218 25.33 -4.95 -1.20
CA HIS A 218 24.85 -4.36 0.05
C HIS A 218 25.73 -3.17 0.47
N LYS A 219 25.10 -2.13 1.01
CA LYS A 219 25.80 -0.89 1.43
C LYS A 219 26.86 -1.11 2.52
N SER A 220 26.76 -2.18 3.30
CA SER A 220 27.63 -2.45 4.45
C SER A 220 28.72 -3.48 4.17
N GLY A 221 28.99 -3.86 2.92
CA GLY A 221 30.06 -4.78 2.59
C GLY A 221 29.82 -5.60 1.31
N PRO A 222 30.78 -6.46 0.93
CA PRO A 222 30.75 -7.22 -0.30
C PRO A 222 29.85 -8.46 -0.19
N VAL A 223 28.57 -8.25 0.08
CA VAL A 223 27.52 -9.27 0.12
C VAL A 223 26.33 -8.84 -0.70
N VAL A 224 25.43 -9.77 -1.04
CA VAL A 224 24.24 -9.48 -1.84
C VAL A 224 23.32 -8.50 -1.10
N GLY A 225 23.02 -7.38 -1.71
CA GLY A 225 22.08 -6.37 -1.22
C GLY A 225 20.64 -6.70 -1.60
N SER A 226 20.42 -6.97 -2.88
CA SER A 226 19.12 -7.39 -3.43
C SER A 226 19.30 -8.21 -4.70
N LEU A 227 18.41 -9.16 -4.91
CA LEU A 227 18.26 -9.87 -6.18
C LEU A 227 17.39 -9.04 -7.13
N LEU A 228 17.75 -9.00 -8.41
CA LEU A 228 16.99 -8.37 -9.47
C LEU A 228 16.18 -9.44 -10.19
N LEU A 229 14.86 -9.25 -10.22
CA LEU A 229 13.90 -10.23 -10.64
C LEU A 229 13.34 -9.90 -12.01
N GLY A 230 13.15 -10.91 -12.84
CA GLY A 230 12.61 -10.79 -14.19
C GLY A 230 11.47 -11.75 -14.48
N LEU A 231 10.60 -11.34 -15.40
CA LEU A 231 9.57 -12.18 -16.02
C LEU A 231 9.65 -12.03 -17.54
N TYR A 232 9.35 -13.09 -18.24
CA TYR A 232 9.30 -13.09 -19.70
C TYR A 232 7.94 -12.60 -20.21
N ASP A 233 8.00 -11.81 -21.28
CA ASP A 233 6.84 -11.43 -22.10
C ASP A 233 7.26 -11.49 -23.57
N GLY A 234 6.59 -12.30 -24.37
CA GLY A 234 6.93 -12.49 -25.77
C GLY A 234 8.39 -12.91 -26.03
N GLY A 235 9.02 -13.65 -25.11
CA GLY A 235 10.42 -14.06 -25.19
C GLY A 235 11.42 -13.00 -24.72
N VAL A 236 10.97 -11.83 -24.28
CA VAL A 236 11.81 -10.75 -23.74
C VAL A 236 11.77 -10.77 -22.22
N LEU A 237 12.94 -10.77 -21.56
CA LEU A 237 13.06 -10.74 -20.11
C LEU A 237 12.93 -9.31 -19.60
N HIS A 238 11.83 -9.00 -18.90
CA HIS A 238 11.58 -7.69 -18.30
C HIS A 238 11.91 -7.68 -16.81
N HIS A 239 12.57 -6.60 -16.34
CA HIS A 239 12.76 -6.38 -14.91
C HIS A 239 11.42 -6.12 -14.23
N VAL A 240 11.05 -6.97 -13.25
CA VAL A 240 9.74 -6.93 -12.57
C VAL A 240 9.83 -6.43 -11.12
N GLY A 241 11.00 -6.48 -10.51
CA GLY A 241 11.17 -6.05 -9.13
C GLY A 241 12.44 -6.57 -8.48
N VAL A 242 12.48 -6.49 -7.17
CA VAL A 242 13.63 -6.92 -6.37
C VAL A 242 13.21 -7.76 -5.18
N SER A 243 14.13 -8.64 -4.71
CA SER A 243 14.05 -9.26 -3.39
C SER A 243 15.25 -8.82 -2.56
N ALA A 244 15.02 -8.25 -1.37
CA ALA A 244 16.07 -7.61 -0.57
C ALA A 244 16.05 -7.91 0.93
N SER A 245 15.02 -8.55 1.43
CA SER A 245 14.83 -8.80 2.86
C SER A 245 15.58 -10.06 3.32
N PHE A 246 16.92 -9.98 3.34
CA PHE A 246 17.78 -11.08 3.75
C PHE A 246 18.53 -10.77 5.05
N PRO A 247 18.65 -11.72 6.00
CA PRO A 247 19.64 -11.65 7.08
C PRO A 247 21.07 -11.60 6.54
N MET A 248 22.00 -11.02 7.28
CA MET A 248 23.40 -10.87 6.83
C MET A 248 24.07 -12.19 6.47
N ALA A 249 23.83 -13.26 7.24
CA ALA A 249 24.36 -14.59 6.91
C ALA A 249 23.86 -15.07 5.54
N ARG A 250 22.55 -14.93 5.27
CA ARG A 250 21.97 -15.34 3.99
C ARG A 250 22.51 -14.53 2.81
N ARG A 251 22.87 -13.26 3.02
CA ARG A 251 23.50 -12.42 1.98
C ARG A 251 24.85 -12.93 1.55
N ALA A 252 25.64 -13.45 2.47
CA ALA A 252 26.93 -14.07 2.18
C ALA A 252 26.78 -15.40 1.43
N GLU A 253 25.87 -16.27 1.90
CA GLU A 253 25.54 -17.52 1.22
C GLU A 253 25.06 -17.28 -0.22
N LEU A 254 24.17 -16.32 -0.42
CA LEU A 254 23.70 -15.94 -1.76
C LEU A 254 24.85 -15.53 -2.68
N LEU A 255 25.88 -14.85 -2.19
CA LEU A 255 27.01 -14.46 -3.01
C LEU A 255 27.76 -15.69 -3.56
N GLU A 256 27.94 -16.72 -2.73
CA GLU A 256 28.57 -17.99 -3.12
C GLU A 256 27.68 -18.75 -4.12
N GLU A 257 26.36 -18.83 -3.85
CA GLU A 257 25.39 -19.49 -4.74
C GLU A 257 25.31 -18.82 -6.13
N LEU A 258 25.47 -17.49 -6.18
CA LEU A 258 25.41 -16.71 -7.43
C LEU A 258 26.74 -16.67 -8.18
N ALA A 259 27.87 -17.00 -7.55
CA ALA A 259 29.19 -16.91 -8.16
C ALA A 259 29.31 -17.62 -9.53
N PRO A 260 28.77 -18.83 -9.74
CA PRO A 260 28.84 -19.52 -11.03
C PRO A 260 28.13 -18.81 -12.18
N TYR A 261 27.21 -17.87 -11.90
CA TYR A 261 26.35 -17.20 -12.89
C TYR A 261 26.81 -15.78 -13.23
N ARG A 262 27.91 -15.29 -12.64
CA ARG A 262 28.38 -13.89 -12.81
C ARG A 262 29.01 -13.59 -14.17
N ASP A 263 29.47 -14.60 -14.90
CA ASP A 263 29.97 -14.41 -16.26
C ASP A 263 28.80 -14.36 -17.25
N ALA A 264 28.34 -13.15 -17.53
CA ALA A 264 27.14 -12.91 -18.35
C ALA A 264 27.37 -11.83 -19.44
N PRO A 265 28.30 -12.03 -20.39
CA PRO A 265 28.69 -10.99 -21.37
C PRO A 265 27.52 -10.64 -22.34
N ALA A 266 26.62 -11.57 -22.62
CA ALA A 266 25.47 -11.38 -23.50
C ALA A 266 24.16 -11.20 -22.73
N HIS A 267 24.21 -10.51 -21.60
CA HIS A 267 23.04 -10.34 -20.73
C HIS A 267 21.96 -9.46 -21.38
N PRO A 268 20.65 -9.91 -21.39
CA PRO A 268 19.59 -9.21 -22.11
C PRO A 268 19.30 -7.78 -21.59
N TRP A 269 19.64 -7.47 -20.35
CA TRP A 269 19.47 -6.11 -19.80
C TRP A 269 20.66 -5.16 -20.06
N LEU A 270 21.77 -5.63 -20.60
CA LEU A 270 22.90 -4.79 -21.00
C LEU A 270 22.72 -4.20 -22.41
N THR A 271 21.98 -4.89 -23.27
CA THR A 271 21.61 -4.46 -24.61
C THR A 271 20.09 -4.56 -24.79
N PRO A 272 19.31 -3.70 -24.12
CA PRO A 272 17.87 -3.84 -24.07
C PRO A 272 17.22 -3.62 -25.44
N ALA A 273 16.17 -4.39 -25.73
CA ALA A 273 15.25 -4.15 -26.84
C ALA A 273 14.41 -2.88 -26.58
N ALA A 274 13.78 -2.36 -27.65
CA ALA A 274 12.81 -1.28 -27.50
C ALA A 274 11.71 -1.67 -26.47
N GLU A 275 11.36 -0.76 -25.59
CA GLU A 275 10.35 -0.93 -24.53
C GLU A 275 10.67 -1.98 -23.45
N GLN A 276 11.85 -2.64 -23.54
CA GLN A 276 12.27 -3.57 -22.49
C GLN A 276 12.55 -2.85 -21.18
N ARG A 277 11.92 -3.31 -20.11
CA ARG A 277 12.18 -2.80 -18.76
C ARG A 277 13.47 -3.43 -18.22
N VAL A 278 14.40 -2.57 -17.81
CA VAL A 278 15.70 -2.97 -17.24
C VAL A 278 15.93 -2.34 -15.87
N PRO A 279 16.84 -2.89 -15.03
CA PRO A 279 17.23 -2.27 -13.78
C PRO A 279 17.90 -0.90 -14.02
N GLY A 280 17.81 0.01 -13.05
CA GLY A 280 18.55 1.28 -13.09
C GLY A 280 17.75 2.49 -13.58
N ALA A 281 16.50 2.33 -13.99
CA ALA A 281 15.64 3.49 -14.29
C ALA A 281 15.52 4.40 -13.05
N VAL A 282 15.96 5.66 -13.19
CA VAL A 282 15.89 6.65 -12.11
C VAL A 282 14.44 6.98 -11.82
N SER A 283 14.00 6.72 -10.60
CA SER A 283 12.70 7.13 -10.10
C SER A 283 12.85 8.21 -9.02
N ARG A 284 11.80 8.96 -8.72
CA ARG A 284 11.81 9.97 -7.63
C ARG A 284 12.19 9.38 -6.27
N TRP A 285 11.98 8.11 -6.08
CA TRP A 285 12.26 7.39 -4.85
C TRP A 285 13.70 6.87 -4.75
N THR A 286 14.46 6.95 -5.84
CA THR A 286 15.86 6.48 -5.86
C THR A 286 16.83 7.48 -5.24
N GLY A 287 16.47 8.78 -5.17
CA GLY A 287 17.10 9.78 -4.32
C GLY A 287 18.64 9.77 -4.29
N GLY A 288 19.33 9.70 -5.45
CA GLY A 288 20.79 9.68 -5.53
C GLY A 288 21.45 8.37 -5.06
N ARG A 289 20.68 7.28 -4.90
CA ARG A 289 21.25 5.96 -4.58
C ARG A 289 22.02 5.43 -5.78
N ASN A 290 23.16 4.78 -5.51
CA ASN A 290 23.83 3.98 -6.52
C ASN A 290 22.90 2.82 -6.94
N LEU A 291 22.55 2.78 -8.22
CA LEU A 291 21.70 1.76 -8.82
C LEU A 291 22.51 0.73 -9.62
N ASP A 292 23.86 0.77 -9.52
CA ASP A 292 24.72 -0.20 -10.16
C ASP A 292 24.36 -1.62 -9.72
N TRP A 293 24.49 -2.54 -10.64
CA TRP A 293 24.15 -3.94 -10.41
C TRP A 293 25.10 -4.86 -11.17
N GLU A 294 25.23 -6.08 -10.67
CA GLU A 294 26.02 -7.14 -11.28
C GLU A 294 25.08 -8.01 -12.12
N PRO A 295 25.36 -8.21 -13.44
CA PRO A 295 24.60 -9.13 -14.26
C PRO A 295 24.86 -10.58 -13.86
N LEU A 296 23.80 -11.39 -13.94
CA LEU A 296 23.86 -12.84 -13.80
C LEU A 296 23.24 -13.49 -15.04
N ARG A 297 23.83 -14.58 -15.53
CA ARG A 297 23.16 -15.39 -16.54
C ARG A 297 21.76 -15.73 -16.03
N PRO A 298 20.70 -15.45 -16.81
CA PRO A 298 19.31 -15.59 -16.36
C PRO A 298 18.85 -17.07 -16.37
N GLU A 299 19.58 -17.91 -15.65
CA GLU A 299 19.38 -19.36 -15.56
C GLU A 299 18.74 -19.79 -14.24
N LEU A 300 18.76 -18.91 -13.22
CA LEU A 300 18.21 -19.21 -11.90
C LEU A 300 16.76 -18.77 -11.79
N VAL A 301 15.92 -19.67 -11.31
CA VAL A 301 14.53 -19.39 -10.99
C VAL A 301 14.32 -19.44 -9.47
N VAL A 302 13.57 -18.48 -8.95
CA VAL A 302 13.20 -18.37 -7.53
C VAL A 302 11.69 -18.20 -7.40
N GLU A 303 11.10 -18.92 -6.45
CA GLU A 303 9.75 -18.61 -5.97
C GLU A 303 9.83 -17.44 -5.01
N VAL A 304 9.05 -16.41 -5.29
CA VAL A 304 8.93 -15.23 -4.41
C VAL A 304 7.48 -15.03 -3.98
N ALA A 305 7.28 -14.54 -2.76
CA ALA A 305 5.98 -14.00 -2.39
C ALA A 305 5.92 -12.50 -2.74
N TYR A 306 4.81 -12.08 -3.31
CA TYR A 306 4.52 -10.68 -3.62
C TYR A 306 3.12 -10.29 -3.17
N GLU A 307 2.89 -8.99 -2.92
CA GLU A 307 1.60 -8.50 -2.42
C GLU A 307 0.66 -8.13 -3.58
N ALA A 308 1.16 -7.33 -4.53
CA ALA A 308 0.39 -6.86 -5.68
C ALA A 308 1.32 -6.46 -6.84
N MET A 309 0.75 -6.36 -8.02
CA MET A 309 1.38 -5.74 -9.19
C MET A 309 0.97 -4.27 -9.29
N GLU A 310 1.90 -3.44 -9.75
CA GLU A 310 1.67 -2.05 -10.15
C GLU A 310 2.11 -1.93 -11.62
N GLY A 311 1.14 -1.91 -12.53
CA GLY A 311 1.40 -2.17 -13.94
C GLY A 311 2.07 -3.53 -14.11
N ASP A 312 3.27 -3.54 -14.69
CA ASP A 312 4.05 -4.75 -14.98
C ASP A 312 5.18 -5.00 -13.97
N ARG A 313 5.12 -4.42 -12.78
CA ARG A 313 6.12 -4.55 -11.72
C ARG A 313 5.50 -4.98 -10.41
N PHE A 314 6.27 -5.68 -9.58
CA PHE A 314 5.91 -5.85 -8.19
C PHE A 314 5.89 -4.49 -7.49
N ARG A 315 4.79 -4.17 -6.85
CA ARG A 315 4.59 -2.92 -6.15
C ARG A 315 5.56 -2.73 -4.97
N HIS A 316 5.85 -3.81 -4.28
CA HIS A 316 6.77 -3.85 -3.15
C HIS A 316 7.89 -4.85 -3.39
N THR A 317 8.94 -4.79 -2.55
CA THR A 317 10.00 -5.78 -2.52
C THR A 317 9.43 -7.17 -2.31
N ALA A 318 9.64 -8.07 -3.26
CA ALA A 318 9.21 -9.46 -3.18
C ALA A 318 10.05 -10.23 -2.14
N GLN A 319 9.44 -11.22 -1.51
CA GLN A 319 10.09 -12.02 -0.48
C GLN A 319 10.56 -13.34 -1.07
N PHE A 320 11.87 -13.61 -1.00
CA PHE A 320 12.45 -14.91 -1.37
C PHE A 320 11.79 -16.03 -0.56
N ARG A 321 11.38 -17.10 -1.24
CA ARG A 321 10.85 -18.32 -0.64
C ARG A 321 11.82 -19.48 -0.78
N ARG A 322 12.13 -19.87 -2.01
CA ARG A 322 13.04 -20.98 -2.31
C ARG A 322 13.51 -20.90 -3.75
N TRP A 323 14.64 -21.52 -4.04
CA TRP A 323 15.06 -21.78 -5.41
C TRP A 323 14.13 -22.80 -6.09
N ARG A 324 13.97 -22.64 -7.40
CA ARG A 324 13.15 -23.51 -8.25
C ARG A 324 14.01 -24.12 -9.37
N PRO A 325 14.91 -25.06 -9.03
CA PRO A 325 15.75 -25.74 -10.03
C PRO A 325 14.95 -26.62 -10.98
N ASP A 326 13.70 -26.90 -10.66
CA ASP A 326 12.72 -27.64 -11.45
C ASP A 326 12.04 -26.78 -12.54
N ARG A 327 12.25 -25.47 -12.56
CA ARG A 327 11.61 -24.55 -13.50
C ARG A 327 12.58 -24.08 -14.56
N VAL A 328 12.10 -24.00 -15.81
CA VAL A 328 12.81 -23.41 -16.93
C VAL A 328 12.61 -21.89 -16.90
N PRO A 329 13.67 -21.07 -16.97
CA PRO A 329 13.54 -19.60 -16.88
C PRO A 329 12.54 -18.99 -17.85
N GLU A 330 12.52 -19.44 -19.11
CA GLU A 330 11.61 -18.94 -20.14
C GLU A 330 10.13 -19.25 -19.87
N SER A 331 9.84 -20.19 -18.96
CA SER A 331 8.47 -20.48 -18.49
C SER A 331 7.97 -19.51 -17.41
N CYS A 332 8.83 -18.60 -16.94
CA CYS A 332 8.47 -17.62 -15.92
C CYS A 332 7.90 -16.36 -16.58
N GLY A 333 6.66 -16.41 -17.02
CA GLY A 333 5.95 -15.31 -17.68
C GLY A 333 4.91 -14.64 -16.78
N TYR A 334 4.28 -13.59 -17.33
CA TYR A 334 3.24 -12.82 -16.63
C TYR A 334 1.91 -13.56 -16.51
N GLU A 335 1.67 -14.58 -17.30
CA GLU A 335 0.44 -15.38 -17.31
C GLU A 335 0.21 -16.15 -16.00
N GLN A 336 1.28 -16.45 -15.25
CA GLN A 336 1.18 -17.08 -13.93
C GLN A 336 0.67 -16.13 -12.83
N LEU A 337 0.65 -14.83 -13.10
CA LEU A 337 0.29 -13.83 -12.09
C LEU A 337 -1.22 -13.72 -11.96
N ASP A 338 -1.72 -13.82 -10.73
CA ASP A 338 -3.12 -13.59 -10.43
C ASP A 338 -3.52 -12.15 -10.81
N ARG A 339 -4.56 -12.01 -11.60
CA ARG A 339 -5.17 -10.72 -11.91
C ARG A 339 -6.47 -10.58 -11.11
N PRO A 340 -6.56 -9.58 -10.23
CA PRO A 340 -7.79 -9.34 -9.49
C PRO A 340 -8.97 -9.11 -10.45
N VAL A 341 -10.11 -9.68 -10.09
CA VAL A 341 -11.38 -9.37 -10.78
C VAL A 341 -11.70 -7.90 -10.53
N ARG A 342 -12.03 -7.16 -11.59
CA ARG A 342 -12.36 -5.74 -11.50
C ARG A 342 -13.52 -5.50 -10.54
N PHE A 343 -13.37 -4.50 -9.69
CA PHE A 343 -14.40 -4.03 -8.78
C PHE A 343 -14.36 -2.50 -8.71
N ASP A 344 -15.52 -1.87 -8.50
CA ASP A 344 -15.66 -0.42 -8.47
C ASP A 344 -15.43 0.11 -7.05
N VAL A 345 -14.47 1.01 -6.88
CA VAL A 345 -14.18 1.60 -5.57
C VAL A 345 -15.30 2.51 -5.07
N ASP A 346 -16.09 3.11 -5.97
CA ASP A 346 -17.23 3.94 -5.57
C ASP A 346 -18.32 3.07 -4.90
N GLU A 347 -18.48 1.81 -5.30
CA GLU A 347 -19.36 0.87 -4.60
C GLU A 347 -18.85 0.58 -3.18
N VAL A 348 -17.55 0.43 -2.99
CA VAL A 348 -16.94 0.26 -1.66
C VAL A 348 -17.19 1.49 -0.78
N LEU A 349 -16.97 2.69 -1.33
CA LEU A 349 -17.15 3.96 -0.62
C LEU A 349 -18.61 4.24 -0.27
N ALA A 350 -19.56 3.77 -1.09
CA ALA A 350 -20.99 3.88 -0.82
C ALA A 350 -21.48 2.94 0.29
N GLY A 351 -20.62 2.08 0.84
CA GLY A 351 -20.99 1.05 1.82
C GLY A 351 -21.88 -0.05 1.23
N GLY A 352 -22.00 -0.07 -0.10
CA GLY A 352 -23.03 -0.80 -0.84
C GLY A 352 -22.54 -2.05 -1.55
N TRP A 353 -21.72 -2.89 -0.89
CA TRP A 353 -21.61 -4.25 -1.41
C TRP A 353 -22.73 -5.11 -0.81
N HIS A 354 -23.76 -5.35 -1.60
CA HIS A 354 -24.73 -6.41 -1.33
C HIS A 354 -24.31 -7.63 -2.15
N PRO A 355 -24.23 -8.84 -1.55
CA PRO A 355 -24.02 -10.04 -2.35
C PRO A 355 -25.10 -10.09 -3.44
N PRO A 356 -24.74 -10.47 -4.69
CA PRO A 356 -25.76 -10.79 -5.67
C PRO A 356 -26.69 -11.80 -5.03
N ALA A 357 -28.01 -11.56 -5.13
CA ALA A 357 -29.00 -12.50 -4.64
C ALA A 357 -28.64 -13.88 -5.19
N ALA A 358 -28.54 -14.87 -4.30
CA ALA A 358 -28.28 -16.24 -4.71
C ALA A 358 -29.39 -16.64 -5.66
N GLY A 359 -29.06 -16.76 -6.96
CA GLY A 359 -29.95 -17.28 -8.00
C GLY A 359 -30.06 -18.79 -7.89
#